data_63aacef2f3357c6c5cae6a663578b189
#
_entry.id   63aacef2f3357c6c5cae6a663578b189
#
_cell.length_a   1.000
_cell.length_b   1.000
_cell.length_c   1.000
_cell.angle_alpha   90.00
_cell.angle_beta   90.00
_cell.angle_gamma   90.00
#
_symmetry.space_group_name_H-M   'P 1'
#
loop_
_entity.id
_entity.type
_entity.pdbx_description
1 polymer ?
#
loop_
_entity_poly.entity_id
_entity_poly.type
_entity_poly.pdbx_seq_one_letter_code
_entity_poly.pdbx_strand_id
1 'polypeptide(L)'
;MLANLISALRFSFFVPLYRITMFKKLTLLFTLLLIHGASIAQNDSIRVVNDIKDSLYILEFEEHPGKPKLLHAEPLYIDLIRDLGARKGEDEWNVGLGMTDFSRYDLYTALVEYEFAPIDRLGLEVELPFSFYTPLNGYTDSVPSSKLNSIKLAAQYTFLVHEKSKVSAAIGYIHEFEMNSFSNYNSKVFDGNLFNPFAVVAKRWGQNFHTLIYAGPMISKHFSNDQVHGHMNINTNFHYMIPGTRNFIGVEFNKDFYAADFDMVIRPQMRVSVSDNLLVGIVTGIPVQRETQRFSTFIRLIYEPKHKH
;
A
#
# COMPACT_ATOMS: atom_id res chain seq x y z
N MET A 1 -60.64 -4.82 -2.04
CA MET A 1 -59.52 -3.93 -1.68
C MET A 1 -58.50 -4.64 -0.78
N LEU A 2 -58.25 -5.93 -1.03
CA LEU A 2 -57.28 -6.75 -0.25
C LEU A 2 -56.41 -7.66 -1.12
N ALA A 3 -56.45 -7.52 -2.47
CA ALA A 3 -55.74 -8.38 -3.40
C ALA A 3 -54.45 -7.79 -4.00
N ASN A 4 -54.08 -6.52 -3.66
CA ASN A 4 -52.94 -5.83 -4.25
C ASN A 4 -51.77 -5.59 -3.26
N LEU A 5 -51.70 -6.28 -2.12
CA LEU A 5 -50.63 -6.09 -1.12
C LEU A 5 -49.65 -7.26 -1.00
N ILE A 6 -49.76 -8.31 -1.87
CA ILE A 6 -48.91 -9.51 -1.77
C ILE A 6 -47.91 -9.62 -2.94
N SER A 7 -47.89 -8.67 -3.89
CA SER A 7 -47.00 -8.75 -5.06
C SER A 7 -45.66 -8.01 -4.89
N ALA A 8 -45.37 -7.40 -3.74
CA ALA A 8 -44.16 -6.54 -3.54
C ALA A 8 -43.05 -7.17 -2.70
N LEU A 9 -43.09 -8.47 -2.38
CA LEU A 9 -42.06 -9.14 -1.57
C LEU A 9 -41.54 -10.42 -2.23
N ARG A 10 -41.10 -10.33 -3.49
CA ARG A 10 -40.18 -11.32 -4.07
C ARG A 10 -38.82 -10.67 -4.26
N PHE A 11 -38.06 -10.53 -3.18
CA PHE A 11 -36.62 -10.42 -3.27
C PHE A 11 -36.08 -11.76 -3.72
N SER A 12 -35.88 -11.91 -5.03
CA SER A 12 -35.14 -13.03 -5.60
C SER A 12 -33.66 -12.84 -5.23
N PHE A 13 -33.21 -13.51 -4.17
CA PHE A 13 -31.80 -13.79 -3.94
C PHE A 13 -31.31 -14.81 -5.01
N PHE A 14 -31.17 -14.37 -6.24
CA PHE A 14 -30.39 -15.09 -7.24
C PHE A 14 -28.95 -14.67 -7.10
N VAL A 15 -28.24 -15.26 -6.13
CA VAL A 15 -26.77 -15.27 -6.14
C VAL A 15 -26.38 -16.24 -7.25
N PRO A 16 -25.74 -15.81 -8.37
CA PRO A 16 -25.41 -16.72 -9.46
C PRO A 16 -24.51 -17.84 -8.94
N LEU A 17 -24.86 -19.08 -9.27
CA LEU A 17 -24.13 -20.31 -8.84
C LEU A 17 -22.62 -20.24 -9.11
N TYR A 18 -22.19 -19.46 -10.08
CA TYR A 18 -20.79 -19.21 -10.43
C TYR A 18 -20.01 -18.50 -9.29
N ARG A 19 -20.63 -17.57 -8.55
CA ARG A 19 -19.99 -16.91 -7.40
C ARG A 19 -19.75 -17.88 -6.24
N ILE A 20 -20.68 -18.82 -6.02
CA ILE A 20 -20.57 -19.81 -4.93
C ILE A 20 -19.43 -20.81 -5.22
N THR A 21 -19.25 -21.22 -6.47
CA THR A 21 -18.16 -22.14 -6.87
C THR A 21 -16.79 -21.48 -6.81
N MET A 22 -16.68 -20.20 -7.11
CA MET A 22 -15.41 -19.45 -7.02
C MET A 22 -15.00 -19.22 -5.57
N PHE A 23 -15.95 -18.87 -4.70
CA PHE A 23 -15.69 -18.74 -3.25
C PHE A 23 -15.25 -20.08 -2.64
N LYS A 24 -15.90 -21.19 -2.98
CA LYS A 24 -15.49 -22.53 -2.53
C LYS A 24 -14.09 -22.91 -2.98
N LYS A 25 -13.71 -22.59 -4.23
CA LYS A 25 -12.36 -22.85 -4.76
C LYS A 25 -11.31 -21.98 -4.06
N LEU A 26 -11.62 -20.71 -3.80
CA LEU A 26 -10.73 -19.80 -3.09
C LEU A 26 -10.56 -20.21 -1.62
N THR A 27 -11.64 -20.62 -0.93
CA THR A 27 -11.60 -21.15 0.44
C THR A 27 -10.80 -22.44 0.49
N LEU A 28 -10.96 -23.34 -0.49
CA LEU A 28 -10.20 -24.59 -0.57
C LEU A 28 -8.70 -24.33 -0.80
N LEU A 29 -8.35 -23.38 -1.67
CA LEU A 29 -6.96 -22.99 -1.92
C LEU A 29 -6.33 -22.37 -0.66
N PHE A 30 -7.07 -21.52 0.05
CA PHE A 30 -6.62 -20.92 1.31
C PHE A 30 -6.46 -21.95 2.42
N THR A 31 -7.38 -22.91 2.49
CA THR A 31 -7.30 -24.03 3.45
C THR A 31 -6.13 -24.95 3.15
N LEU A 32 -5.85 -25.24 1.86
CA LEU A 32 -4.69 -26.03 1.44
C LEU A 32 -3.37 -25.31 1.75
N LEU A 33 -3.29 -24.00 1.55
CA LEU A 33 -2.12 -23.18 1.92
C LEU A 33 -1.89 -23.18 3.44
N LEU A 34 -2.96 -23.10 4.25
CA LEU A 34 -2.88 -23.16 5.71
C LEU A 34 -2.45 -24.55 6.20
N ILE A 35 -2.93 -25.64 5.59
CA ILE A 35 -2.57 -27.01 5.93
C ILE A 35 -1.11 -27.31 5.58
N HIS A 36 -0.61 -26.84 4.43
CA HIS A 36 0.81 -26.96 4.06
C HIS A 36 1.72 -26.16 4.99
N GLY A 37 1.30 -24.95 5.40
CA GLY A 37 2.01 -24.14 6.41
C GLY A 37 2.11 -24.85 7.79
N ALA A 38 1.07 -25.55 8.19
CA ALA A 38 1.04 -26.27 9.46
C ALA A 38 1.93 -27.55 9.47
N SER A 39 2.13 -28.18 8.30
CA SER A 39 2.94 -29.41 8.19
C SER A 39 4.45 -29.15 8.27
N ILE A 40 4.91 -27.92 8.07
CA ILE A 40 6.33 -27.52 8.14
C ILE A 40 6.76 -27.22 9.60
N ALA A 41 5.81 -27.08 10.53
CA ALA A 41 6.05 -26.67 11.91
C ALA A 41 6.62 -27.76 12.84
N GLN A 42 6.99 -28.92 12.32
CA GLN A 42 7.26 -30.10 13.16
C GLN A 42 8.74 -30.41 13.42
N ASN A 43 9.66 -29.48 13.19
CA ASN A 43 11.06 -29.71 13.54
C ASN A 43 11.51 -28.69 14.60
N ASP A 44 11.40 -29.07 15.88
CA ASP A 44 11.73 -28.21 17.04
C ASP A 44 13.13 -27.59 16.93
N SER A 45 14.10 -28.29 16.35
CA SER A 45 15.46 -27.78 16.14
C SER A 45 15.49 -26.64 15.12
N ILE A 46 14.72 -26.71 14.03
CA ILE A 46 14.62 -25.66 13.02
C ILE A 46 13.92 -24.43 13.61
N ARG A 47 12.91 -24.66 14.45
CA ARG A 47 12.18 -23.57 15.13
C ARG A 47 13.10 -22.80 16.07
N VAL A 48 13.89 -23.48 16.89
CA VAL A 48 14.86 -22.83 17.80
C VAL A 48 15.90 -22.02 17.02
N VAL A 49 16.42 -22.57 15.92
CA VAL A 49 17.37 -21.85 15.07
C VAL A 49 16.75 -20.61 14.43
N ASN A 50 15.50 -20.70 13.98
CA ASN A 50 14.79 -19.56 13.39
C ASN A 50 14.50 -18.47 14.45
N ASP A 51 14.07 -18.86 15.64
CA ASP A 51 13.82 -17.95 16.77
C ASP A 51 15.10 -17.18 17.18
N ILE A 52 16.26 -17.85 17.13
CA ILE A 52 17.56 -17.21 17.39
C ILE A 52 17.92 -16.24 16.26
N LYS A 53 17.78 -16.64 15.00
CA LYS A 53 18.04 -15.76 13.85
C LYS A 53 17.17 -14.51 13.87
N ASP A 54 15.88 -14.67 14.16
CA ASP A 54 14.95 -13.54 14.29
C ASP A 54 15.36 -12.60 15.41
N SER A 55 15.70 -13.16 16.58
CA SER A 55 16.15 -12.35 17.72
C SER A 55 17.40 -11.56 17.39
N LEU A 56 18.38 -12.15 16.75
CA LEU A 56 19.61 -11.49 16.33
C LEU A 56 19.34 -10.39 15.29
N TYR A 57 18.53 -10.68 14.27
CA TYR A 57 18.16 -9.72 13.25
C TYR A 57 17.39 -8.52 13.83
N ILE A 58 16.44 -8.78 14.72
CA ILE A 58 15.68 -7.72 15.41
C ILE A 58 16.60 -6.87 16.28
N LEU A 59 17.52 -7.49 17.02
CA LEU A 59 18.50 -6.77 17.85
C LEU A 59 19.41 -5.90 16.98
N GLU A 60 19.96 -6.43 15.91
CA GLU A 60 20.81 -5.67 14.99
C GLU A 60 20.07 -4.45 14.41
N PHE A 61 18.78 -4.60 14.07
CA PHE A 61 17.96 -3.50 13.57
C PHE A 61 17.60 -2.47 14.64
N GLU A 62 17.22 -2.94 15.85
CA GLU A 62 16.69 -2.07 16.93
C GLU A 62 17.79 -1.46 17.82
N GLU A 63 18.90 -2.17 18.07
CA GLU A 63 20.01 -1.71 18.91
C GLU A 63 20.98 -0.80 18.15
N HIS A 64 20.60 0.46 18.06
CA HIS A 64 21.49 1.52 17.61
C HIS A 64 21.52 2.68 18.61
N PRO A 65 22.64 3.44 18.71
CA PRO A 65 22.66 4.65 19.52
C PRO A 65 21.59 5.64 19.03
N GLY A 66 20.81 6.21 19.93
CA GLY A 66 19.80 7.20 19.62
C GLY A 66 18.40 6.85 20.10
N LYS A 67 17.39 7.40 19.46
CA LYS A 67 15.99 7.14 19.82
C LYS A 67 15.57 5.71 19.41
N PRO A 68 14.77 5.02 20.22
CA PRO A 68 14.28 3.68 19.90
C PRO A 68 13.57 3.65 18.55
N LYS A 69 13.84 2.61 17.76
CA LYS A 69 13.16 2.26 16.51
C LYS A 69 12.74 0.79 16.58
N LEU A 70 11.53 0.47 16.21
CA LEU A 70 11.04 -0.91 16.16
C LEU A 70 10.99 -1.38 14.70
N LEU A 71 11.36 -2.64 14.50
CA LEU A 71 11.20 -3.29 13.21
C LEU A 71 9.71 -3.53 12.93
N HIS A 72 9.23 -2.97 11.84
CA HIS A 72 7.92 -3.23 11.26
C HIS A 72 8.07 -3.68 9.80
N ALA A 73 7.25 -4.62 9.35
CA ALA A 73 7.12 -4.91 7.93
C ALA A 73 6.28 -3.81 7.30
N GLU A 74 6.90 -3.04 6.45
CA GLU A 74 6.25 -1.90 5.78
C GLU A 74 5.52 -2.36 4.54
N PRO A 75 4.28 -1.89 4.35
CA PRO A 75 3.53 -2.16 3.14
C PRO A 75 4.24 -1.58 1.90
N LEU A 76 3.94 -2.17 0.74
CA LEU A 76 4.60 -1.79 -0.52
C LEU A 76 3.76 -0.88 -1.40
N TYR A 77 2.49 -0.71 -1.08
CA TYR A 77 1.56 0.06 -1.89
C TYR A 77 1.09 1.34 -1.23
N ILE A 78 0.70 1.31 0.05
CA ILE A 78 0.44 2.55 0.79
C ILE A 78 1.75 3.28 1.04
N ASP A 79 1.62 4.58 1.07
CA ASP A 79 2.73 5.49 1.21
C ASP A 79 3.11 5.67 2.68
N LEU A 80 4.28 5.22 3.04
CA LEU A 80 4.93 5.52 4.33
C LEU A 80 6.18 6.32 4.04
N ILE A 81 6.26 7.50 4.62
CA ILE A 81 7.38 8.42 4.42
C ILE A 81 8.49 8.04 5.39
N ARG A 82 9.44 7.25 4.93
CA ARG A 82 10.44 6.55 5.73
C ARG A 82 9.80 5.62 6.78
N ASP A 83 10.62 4.77 7.34
CA ASP A 83 10.25 3.83 8.39
C ASP A 83 9.64 4.51 9.62
N LEU A 84 8.75 3.83 10.30
CA LEU A 84 8.27 4.26 11.60
C LEU A 84 9.39 4.28 12.63
N GLY A 85 9.79 5.47 13.03
CA GLY A 85 10.93 5.69 13.93
C GLY A 85 12.24 5.92 13.19
N ALA A 86 12.20 6.41 11.95
CA ALA A 86 13.37 6.73 11.14
C ALA A 86 14.48 7.43 11.95
N ARG A 87 15.73 7.07 11.72
CA ARG A 87 16.91 7.66 12.35
C ARG A 87 17.53 8.70 11.44
N LYS A 88 18.09 9.74 12.03
CA LYS A 88 18.77 10.79 11.29
C LYS A 88 19.82 10.22 10.34
N GLY A 89 19.74 10.64 9.07
CA GLY A 89 20.65 10.24 8.00
C GLY A 89 20.20 9.00 7.24
N GLU A 90 19.15 8.29 7.65
CA GLU A 90 18.57 7.24 6.81
C GLU A 90 17.96 7.88 5.57
N ASP A 91 18.26 7.31 4.41
CA ASP A 91 17.71 7.70 3.11
C ASP A 91 17.43 6.49 2.22
N GLU A 92 16.57 6.70 1.24
CA GLU A 92 16.08 5.64 0.35
C GLU A 92 15.66 6.22 -1.00
N TRP A 93 15.94 5.47 -2.05
CA TRP A 93 15.40 5.70 -3.39
C TRP A 93 14.44 4.60 -3.77
N ASN A 94 13.28 4.98 -4.24
CA ASN A 94 12.27 4.06 -4.75
C ASN A 94 12.01 4.31 -6.24
N VAL A 95 11.92 3.23 -7.01
CA VAL A 95 11.43 3.24 -8.38
C VAL A 95 10.30 2.24 -8.47
N GLY A 96 9.11 2.73 -8.76
CA GLY A 96 7.92 1.90 -8.92
C GLY A 96 7.47 1.79 -10.37
N LEU A 97 7.03 0.61 -10.77
CA LEU A 97 6.42 0.34 -12.07
C LEU A 97 5.15 -0.46 -11.86
N GLY A 98 4.05 -0.02 -12.45
CA GLY A 98 2.76 -0.66 -12.30
C GLY A 98 1.98 -0.78 -13.59
N MET A 99 1.01 -1.68 -13.58
CA MET A 99 0.02 -1.82 -14.63
C MET A 99 -1.33 -2.08 -13.98
N THR A 100 -2.37 -1.41 -14.47
CA THR A 100 -3.76 -1.66 -14.08
C THR A 100 -4.60 -1.92 -15.33
N ASP A 101 -5.26 -3.07 -15.38
CA ASP A 101 -6.20 -3.45 -16.42
C ASP A 101 -7.57 -2.84 -16.10
N PHE A 102 -7.95 -1.81 -16.86
CA PHE A 102 -9.28 -1.24 -16.85
C PHE A 102 -10.15 -1.79 -18.00
N SER A 103 -11.44 -1.62 -17.91
CA SER A 103 -12.38 -2.14 -18.92
C SER A 103 -12.25 -1.49 -20.30
N ARG A 104 -11.69 -0.27 -20.39
CA ARG A 104 -11.59 0.54 -21.62
C ARG A 104 -10.16 0.85 -22.03
N TYR A 105 -9.21 0.75 -21.12
CA TYR A 105 -7.80 1.06 -21.34
C TYR A 105 -6.92 0.32 -20.34
N ASP A 106 -5.64 0.21 -20.67
CA ASP A 106 -4.60 -0.16 -19.71
C ASP A 106 -3.93 1.11 -19.19
N LEU A 107 -3.69 1.15 -17.88
CA LEU A 107 -2.90 2.18 -17.22
C LEU A 107 -1.55 1.61 -16.82
N TYR A 108 -0.48 2.19 -17.34
CA TYR A 108 0.88 1.95 -16.87
C TYR A 108 1.29 3.10 -15.97
N THR A 109 1.83 2.79 -14.81
CA THR A 109 2.33 3.76 -13.84
C THR A 109 3.84 3.61 -13.67
N ALA A 110 4.51 4.73 -13.44
CA ALA A 110 5.89 4.75 -12.99
C ALA A 110 6.02 5.81 -11.90
N LEU A 111 6.88 5.56 -10.91
CA LEU A 111 7.23 6.58 -9.93
C LEU A 111 8.73 6.57 -9.66
N VAL A 112 9.25 7.73 -9.29
CA VAL A 112 10.57 7.90 -8.69
C VAL A 112 10.38 8.70 -7.41
N GLU A 113 10.92 8.19 -6.34
CA GLU A 113 10.73 8.72 -5.00
C GLU A 113 12.05 8.76 -4.27
N TYR A 114 12.27 9.79 -3.50
CA TYR A 114 13.39 9.93 -2.59
C TYR A 114 12.89 10.28 -1.20
N GLU A 115 13.24 9.44 -0.25
CA GLU A 115 12.92 9.61 1.14
C GLU A 115 14.17 9.82 1.97
N PHE A 116 14.11 10.65 3.01
CA PHE A 116 15.22 10.86 3.92
C PHE A 116 14.78 11.31 5.30
N ALA A 117 15.61 11.05 6.31
CA ALA A 117 15.38 11.45 7.68
C ALA A 117 16.38 12.56 8.10
N PRO A 118 15.99 13.85 8.09
CA PRO A 118 16.89 14.95 8.51
C PRO A 118 17.19 14.96 10.01
N ILE A 119 16.28 14.43 10.80
CA ILE A 119 16.39 14.21 12.25
C ILE A 119 15.70 12.92 12.64
N ASP A 120 16.00 12.40 13.83
CA ASP A 120 15.34 11.19 14.34
C ASP A 120 13.81 11.34 14.37
N ARG A 121 13.13 10.31 13.88
CA ARG A 121 11.66 10.16 13.83
C ARG A 121 10.94 11.07 12.82
N LEU A 122 11.65 11.85 12.03
CA LEU A 122 11.07 12.66 10.95
C LEU A 122 11.53 12.12 9.60
N GLY A 123 10.60 11.59 8.82
CA GLY A 123 10.76 11.27 7.41
C GLY A 123 10.26 12.41 6.54
N LEU A 124 10.98 12.71 5.47
CA LEU A 124 10.58 13.61 4.38
C LEU A 124 10.68 12.87 3.06
N GLU A 125 9.82 13.21 2.12
CA GLU A 125 9.72 12.56 0.81
C GLU A 125 9.45 13.56 -0.30
N VAL A 126 10.03 13.26 -1.46
CA VAL A 126 9.68 13.86 -2.76
C VAL A 126 9.42 12.73 -3.75
N GLU A 127 8.24 12.71 -4.37
CA GLU A 127 7.87 11.71 -5.37
C GLU A 127 7.36 12.37 -6.67
N LEU A 128 7.65 11.71 -7.78
CA LEU A 128 7.17 12.04 -9.13
C LEU A 128 6.43 10.83 -9.72
N PRO A 129 5.11 10.75 -9.58
CA PRO A 129 4.29 9.66 -10.12
C PRO A 129 3.79 9.98 -11.53
N PHE A 130 3.97 9.04 -12.47
CA PHE A 130 3.57 9.14 -13.87
C PHE A 130 2.44 8.15 -14.18
N SER A 131 1.56 8.55 -15.10
CA SER A 131 0.50 7.72 -15.67
C SER A 131 0.55 7.76 -17.19
N PHE A 132 0.55 6.57 -17.80
CA PHE A 132 0.52 6.38 -19.25
C PHE A 132 -0.68 5.51 -19.60
N TYR A 133 -1.57 6.03 -20.42
CA TYR A 133 -2.82 5.36 -20.77
C TYR A 133 -2.76 4.80 -22.19
N THR A 134 -3.14 3.55 -22.36
CA THR A 134 -3.20 2.86 -23.65
C THR A 134 -4.64 2.41 -23.91
N PRO A 135 -5.34 2.95 -24.93
CA PRO A 135 -6.71 2.56 -25.22
C PRO A 135 -6.80 1.12 -25.67
N LEU A 136 -7.85 0.42 -25.25
CA LEU A 136 -8.25 -0.85 -25.86
C LEU A 136 -9.02 -0.60 -27.17
N ASN A 137 -9.04 -1.60 -28.06
CA ASN A 137 -9.70 -1.49 -29.35
C ASN A 137 -11.17 -1.03 -29.21
N GLY A 138 -11.52 0.05 -29.92
CA GLY A 138 -12.87 0.64 -29.92
C GLY A 138 -13.10 1.74 -28.87
N TYR A 139 -12.09 2.10 -28.05
CA TYR A 139 -12.24 3.08 -26.96
C TYR A 139 -11.27 4.27 -27.06
N THR A 140 -10.79 4.63 -28.25
CA THR A 140 -9.79 5.67 -28.46
C THR A 140 -10.17 7.06 -27.93
N ASP A 141 -11.46 7.41 -27.96
CA ASP A 141 -11.96 8.76 -27.65
C ASP A 141 -12.33 8.96 -26.16
N SER A 142 -12.22 7.92 -25.34
CA SER A 142 -12.65 7.94 -23.92
C SER A 142 -11.54 7.61 -22.93
N VAL A 143 -10.29 7.76 -23.35
CA VAL A 143 -9.11 7.41 -22.55
C VAL A 143 -8.46 8.68 -21.99
N PRO A 144 -8.11 8.73 -20.69
CA PRO A 144 -7.37 9.85 -20.13
C PRO A 144 -6.04 10.08 -20.85
N SER A 145 -5.56 11.31 -20.86
CA SER A 145 -4.26 11.64 -21.44
C SER A 145 -3.13 11.34 -20.44
N SER A 146 -2.01 10.85 -20.95
CA SER A 146 -0.82 10.57 -20.15
C SER A 146 -0.27 11.84 -19.50
N LYS A 147 0.25 11.71 -18.27
CA LYS A 147 0.71 12.84 -17.46
C LYS A 147 1.76 12.43 -16.42
N LEU A 148 2.53 13.38 -15.95
CA LEU A 148 3.05 13.41 -14.60
C LEU A 148 1.86 13.75 -13.69
N ASN A 149 1.51 12.88 -12.74
CA ASN A 149 0.29 13.08 -11.96
C ASN A 149 0.42 14.30 -11.04
N SER A 150 1.55 14.39 -10.35
CA SER A 150 1.82 15.45 -9.38
C SER A 150 3.32 15.60 -9.12
N ILE A 151 3.68 16.67 -8.46
CA ILE A 151 4.88 16.76 -7.62
C ILE A 151 4.39 16.54 -6.20
N LYS A 152 4.74 15.40 -5.60
CA LYS A 152 4.32 15.04 -4.26
C LYS A 152 5.42 15.37 -3.26
N LEU A 153 5.05 16.05 -2.18
CA LEU A 153 5.90 16.34 -1.02
C LEU A 153 5.22 15.78 0.21
N ALA A 154 5.98 15.06 1.03
CA ALA A 154 5.41 14.46 2.21
C ALA A 154 6.35 14.54 3.42
N ALA A 155 5.73 14.49 4.60
CA ALA A 155 6.42 14.46 5.89
C ALA A 155 5.68 13.52 6.85
N GLN A 156 6.43 12.71 7.61
CA GLN A 156 5.91 11.82 8.64
C GLN A 156 6.71 11.96 9.92
N TYR A 157 6.04 12.13 11.04
CA TYR A 157 6.68 12.20 12.36
C TYR A 157 6.17 11.08 13.27
N THR A 158 7.09 10.20 13.67
CA THR A 158 6.82 9.12 14.63
C THR A 158 6.86 9.67 16.06
N PHE A 159 5.70 9.91 16.64
CA PHE A 159 5.58 10.46 17.99
C PHE A 159 5.61 9.40 19.09
N LEU A 160 5.29 8.14 18.77
CA LEU A 160 5.27 7.03 19.71
C LEU A 160 6.09 5.84 19.19
N VAL A 161 7.00 5.35 20.03
CA VAL A 161 7.64 4.04 19.90
C VAL A 161 7.60 3.38 21.28
N HIS A 162 6.81 2.33 21.43
CA HIS A 162 6.61 1.64 22.70
C HIS A 162 7.14 0.20 22.64
N GLU A 163 8.37 0.03 23.11
CA GLU A 163 9.15 -1.21 22.99
C GLU A 163 8.49 -2.43 23.62
N LYS A 164 7.84 -2.28 24.81
CA LYS A 164 7.20 -3.39 25.51
C LYS A 164 6.02 -4.00 24.75
N SER A 165 5.17 -3.17 24.15
CA SER A 165 4.02 -3.64 23.35
C SER A 165 4.34 -3.77 21.87
N LYS A 166 5.57 -3.43 21.43
CA LYS A 166 6.02 -3.45 20.04
C LYS A 166 5.10 -2.65 19.12
N VAL A 167 4.76 -1.42 19.54
CA VAL A 167 3.86 -0.51 18.83
C VAL A 167 4.60 0.77 18.47
N SER A 168 4.45 1.20 17.23
CA SER A 168 4.85 2.54 16.77
C SER A 168 3.64 3.29 16.21
N ALA A 169 3.62 4.62 16.41
CA ALA A 169 2.58 5.47 15.85
C ALA A 169 3.17 6.77 15.32
N ALA A 170 2.66 7.19 14.16
CA ALA A 170 3.07 8.40 13.47
C ALA A 170 1.86 9.20 12.96
N ILE A 171 2.10 10.48 12.76
CA ILE A 171 1.24 11.36 11.97
C ILE A 171 2.04 11.88 10.80
N GLY A 172 1.37 12.16 9.70
CA GLY A 172 2.02 12.70 8.51
C GLY A 172 1.09 13.58 7.69
N TYR A 173 1.69 14.13 6.65
CA TYR A 173 0.99 14.98 5.71
C TYR A 173 1.61 14.84 4.32
N ILE A 174 0.77 14.61 3.34
CA ILE A 174 1.14 14.57 1.93
C ILE A 174 0.48 15.77 1.23
N HIS A 175 1.25 16.48 0.44
CA HIS A 175 0.79 17.52 -0.45
C HIS A 175 1.17 17.19 -1.88
N GLU A 176 0.18 17.14 -2.76
CA GLU A 176 0.42 16.94 -4.18
C GLU A 176 0.04 18.19 -4.96
N PHE A 177 1.00 18.71 -5.72
CA PHE A 177 0.73 19.70 -6.76
C PHE A 177 0.31 18.94 -8.02
N GLU A 178 -1.01 18.76 -8.19
CA GLU A 178 -1.57 18.00 -9.31
C GLU A 178 -1.25 18.67 -10.65
N MET A 179 -0.79 17.85 -11.60
CA MET A 179 -0.35 18.33 -12.90
C MET A 179 -1.33 17.97 -14.00
N ASN A 180 -1.38 18.81 -15.01
CA ASN A 180 -2.18 18.61 -16.20
C ASN A 180 -1.58 17.52 -17.11
N SER A 181 -2.31 17.09 -18.12
CA SER A 181 -1.78 16.19 -19.14
C SER A 181 -0.64 16.83 -19.93
N PHE A 182 0.29 16.03 -20.44
CA PHE A 182 1.40 16.51 -21.26
C PHE A 182 0.96 17.35 -22.47
N SER A 183 -0.18 17.00 -23.06
CA SER A 183 -0.78 17.74 -24.17
C SER A 183 -1.22 19.16 -23.81
N ASN A 184 -1.47 19.44 -22.54
CA ASN A 184 -2.02 20.71 -22.06
C ASN A 184 -0.99 21.64 -21.40
N TYR A 185 0.29 21.27 -21.33
CA TYR A 185 1.34 22.07 -20.68
C TYR A 185 1.55 23.45 -21.28
N ASN A 186 1.22 23.62 -22.57
CA ASN A 186 1.29 24.93 -23.21
C ASN A 186 0.26 25.94 -22.67
N SER A 187 -0.83 25.48 -22.09
CA SER A 187 -1.89 26.31 -21.54
C SER A 187 -1.84 26.42 -20.01
N LYS A 188 -1.63 25.31 -19.32
CA LYS A 188 -1.65 25.24 -17.86
C LYS A 188 -0.89 24.00 -17.38
N VAL A 189 0.11 24.19 -16.55
CA VAL A 189 0.94 23.11 -16.01
C VAL A 189 0.26 22.45 -14.79
N PHE A 190 -0.15 23.25 -13.82
CA PHE A 190 -0.80 22.75 -12.60
C PHE A 190 -2.32 22.77 -12.73
N ASP A 191 -2.97 21.70 -12.31
CA ASP A 191 -4.42 21.52 -12.38
C ASP A 191 -5.12 21.64 -11.03
N GLY A 192 -4.44 21.32 -9.95
CA GLY A 192 -5.00 21.32 -8.61
C GLY A 192 -3.99 21.09 -7.49
N ASN A 193 -4.52 20.88 -6.32
CA ASN A 193 -3.79 20.42 -5.15
C ASN A 193 -4.55 19.28 -4.47
N LEU A 194 -3.80 18.30 -3.97
CA LEU A 194 -4.31 17.27 -3.07
C LEU A 194 -3.66 17.43 -1.70
N PHE A 195 -4.46 17.32 -0.66
CA PHE A 195 -4.07 17.39 0.75
C PHE A 195 -4.45 16.09 1.43
N ASN A 196 -3.50 15.40 2.04
CA ASN A 196 -3.74 14.16 2.77
C ASN A 196 -3.01 14.17 4.11
N PRO A 197 -3.59 14.74 5.17
CA PRO A 197 -3.14 14.48 6.53
C PRO A 197 -3.50 13.04 6.90
N PHE A 198 -2.59 12.32 7.58
CA PHE A 198 -2.82 10.93 7.93
C PHE A 198 -2.25 10.57 9.30
N ALA A 199 -2.71 9.44 9.83
CA ALA A 199 -2.16 8.79 10.99
C ALA A 199 -1.86 7.32 10.67
N VAL A 200 -0.79 6.81 11.29
CA VAL A 200 -0.33 5.43 11.14
C VAL A 200 -0.09 4.82 12.49
N VAL A 201 -0.54 3.58 12.67
CA VAL A 201 -0.21 2.75 13.83
C VAL A 201 0.25 1.38 13.35
N ALA A 202 1.44 0.96 13.74
CA ALA A 202 1.99 -0.35 13.44
C ALA A 202 2.23 -1.14 14.72
N LYS A 203 2.02 -2.46 14.64
CA LYS A 203 2.27 -3.39 15.73
C LYS A 203 2.94 -4.66 15.23
N ARG A 204 3.99 -5.08 15.94
CA ARG A 204 4.58 -6.40 15.78
C ARG A 204 4.01 -7.36 16.85
N TRP A 205 3.60 -8.54 16.39
CA TRP A 205 3.05 -9.63 17.21
C TRP A 205 4.06 -10.79 17.24
N GLY A 206 4.62 -11.04 18.40
CA GLY A 206 5.77 -11.95 18.50
C GLY A 206 6.98 -11.39 17.75
N GLN A 207 7.63 -12.21 16.93
CA GLN A 207 8.81 -11.83 16.16
C GLN A 207 8.49 -11.52 14.69
N ASN A 208 7.56 -12.27 14.08
CA ASN A 208 7.41 -12.32 12.63
C ASN A 208 6.10 -11.72 12.10
N PHE A 209 5.05 -11.60 12.92
CA PHE A 209 3.76 -11.07 12.46
C PHE A 209 3.67 -9.57 12.68
N HIS A 210 3.28 -8.85 11.64
CA HIS A 210 3.18 -7.40 11.64
C HIS A 210 1.82 -6.96 11.11
N THR A 211 1.26 -5.95 11.74
CA THR A 211 0.03 -5.28 11.29
C THR A 211 0.25 -3.78 11.29
N LEU A 212 -0.38 -3.11 10.35
CA LEU A 212 -0.38 -1.66 10.29
C LEU A 212 -1.75 -1.16 9.87
N ILE A 213 -2.16 -0.04 10.42
CA ILE A 213 -3.35 0.73 10.04
C ILE A 213 -2.90 2.12 9.68
N TYR A 214 -3.25 2.55 8.48
CA TYR A 214 -3.11 3.90 7.96
C TYR A 214 -4.50 4.49 7.77
N ALA A 215 -4.73 5.72 8.15
CA ALA A 215 -6.01 6.41 7.94
C ALA A 215 -5.79 7.91 7.76
N GLY A 216 -6.44 8.48 6.73
CA GLY A 216 -6.42 9.91 6.47
C GLY A 216 -7.45 10.34 5.43
N PRO A 217 -8.01 11.57 5.55
CA PRO A 217 -8.81 12.14 4.48
C PRO A 217 -7.91 12.55 3.30
N MET A 218 -8.37 12.27 2.10
CA MET A 218 -7.81 12.81 0.87
C MET A 218 -8.73 13.90 0.35
N ILE A 219 -8.21 15.13 0.23
CA ILE A 219 -8.97 16.31 -0.16
C ILE A 219 -8.30 16.92 -1.38
N SER A 220 -8.97 16.92 -2.53
CA SER A 220 -8.49 17.54 -3.76
C SER A 220 -9.27 18.81 -4.09
N LYS A 221 -8.54 19.81 -4.58
CA LYS A 221 -9.09 21.08 -5.05
C LYS A 221 -8.57 21.37 -6.45
N HIS A 222 -9.43 21.33 -7.46
CA HIS A 222 -9.10 21.68 -8.82
C HIS A 222 -9.19 23.19 -9.08
N PHE A 223 -8.25 23.73 -9.85
CA PHE A 223 -8.20 25.15 -10.17
C PHE A 223 -9.20 25.56 -11.25
N SER A 224 -9.72 24.60 -12.04
CA SER A 224 -10.58 24.88 -13.20
C SER A 224 -12.02 25.20 -12.81
N ASN A 225 -12.53 24.61 -11.73
CA ASN A 225 -13.95 24.69 -11.34
C ASN A 225 -14.17 25.05 -9.86
N ASP A 226 -13.09 25.28 -9.12
CA ASP A 226 -13.08 25.58 -7.68
C ASP A 226 -13.79 24.51 -6.80
N GLN A 227 -14.01 23.31 -7.37
CA GLN A 227 -14.64 22.21 -6.68
C GLN A 227 -13.65 21.53 -5.72
N VAL A 228 -14.16 21.18 -4.55
CA VAL A 228 -13.43 20.42 -3.55
C VAL A 228 -14.06 19.04 -3.46
N HIS A 229 -13.26 18.02 -3.66
CA HIS A 229 -13.64 16.62 -3.50
C HIS A 229 -12.88 16.00 -2.34
N GLY A 230 -13.51 15.12 -1.59
CA GLY A 230 -12.86 14.45 -0.48
C GLY A 230 -13.42 13.07 -0.25
N HIS A 231 -12.55 12.17 0.18
CA HIS A 231 -12.90 10.83 0.65
C HIS A 231 -11.99 10.43 1.80
N MET A 232 -12.34 9.39 2.53
CA MET A 232 -11.52 8.83 3.60
C MET A 232 -10.80 7.59 3.10
N ASN A 233 -9.46 7.61 3.16
CA ASN A 233 -8.64 6.45 2.85
C ASN A 233 -8.28 5.72 4.16
N ILE A 234 -8.53 4.40 4.22
CA ILE A 234 -8.18 3.54 5.36
C ILE A 234 -7.54 2.27 4.83
N ASN A 235 -6.27 2.12 5.12
CA ASN A 235 -5.50 0.96 4.71
C ASN A 235 -5.11 0.12 5.92
N THR A 236 -5.18 -1.20 5.75
CA THR A 236 -4.77 -2.15 6.77
C THR A 236 -3.94 -3.24 6.13
N ASN A 237 -2.95 -3.74 6.84
CA ASN A 237 -2.15 -4.85 6.34
C ASN A 237 -1.88 -5.91 7.39
N PHE A 238 -1.48 -7.07 6.91
CA PHE A 238 -0.98 -8.17 7.69
C PHE A 238 0.20 -8.81 6.96
N HIS A 239 1.37 -8.81 7.59
CA HIS A 239 2.61 -9.34 7.03
C HIS A 239 3.22 -10.40 7.94
N TYR A 240 3.89 -11.36 7.31
CA TYR A 240 4.76 -12.32 7.96
C TYR A 240 6.18 -12.12 7.44
N MET A 241 7.09 -11.70 8.31
CA MET A 241 8.51 -11.61 8.01
C MET A 241 9.15 -12.98 8.07
N ILE A 242 9.93 -13.30 7.04
CA ILE A 242 10.67 -14.56 6.96
C ILE A 242 11.84 -14.50 7.95
N PRO A 243 11.98 -15.50 8.84
CA PRO A 243 12.94 -15.52 9.92
C PRO A 243 14.36 -15.12 9.55
N GLY A 244 14.92 -14.15 10.27
CA GLY A 244 16.28 -13.67 10.13
C GLY A 244 16.57 -12.99 8.79
N THR A 245 15.56 -12.41 8.14
CA THR A 245 15.69 -11.74 6.85
C THR A 245 14.88 -10.45 6.78
N ARG A 246 15.15 -9.63 5.76
CA ARG A 246 14.34 -8.47 5.40
C ARG A 246 13.14 -8.83 4.51
N ASN A 247 12.94 -10.11 4.23
CA ASN A 247 11.90 -10.59 3.33
C ASN A 247 10.58 -10.75 4.07
N PHE A 248 9.48 -10.46 3.41
CA PHE A 248 8.16 -10.75 3.93
C PHE A 248 7.17 -11.16 2.83
N ILE A 249 6.11 -11.82 3.25
CA ILE A 249 4.88 -12.02 2.48
C ILE A 249 3.72 -11.45 3.27
N GLY A 250 2.70 -10.96 2.59
CA GLY A 250 1.54 -10.42 3.28
C GLY A 250 0.42 -9.99 2.37
N VAL A 251 -0.52 -9.31 2.96
CA VAL A 251 -1.69 -8.76 2.27
C VAL A 251 -2.00 -7.37 2.82
N GLU A 252 -2.33 -6.47 1.92
CA GLU A 252 -2.79 -5.13 2.20
C GLU A 252 -4.21 -4.96 1.69
N PHE A 253 -5.03 -4.21 2.42
CA PHE A 253 -6.41 -3.89 2.09
C PHE A 253 -6.53 -2.37 1.98
N ASN A 254 -6.55 -1.85 0.76
CA ASN A 254 -6.74 -0.43 0.50
C ASN A 254 -8.23 -0.16 0.34
N LYS A 255 -8.74 0.77 1.12
CA LYS A 255 -10.16 1.10 1.23
C LYS A 255 -10.37 2.59 1.09
N ASP A 256 -11.24 2.97 0.16
CA ASP A 256 -11.66 4.34 -0.05
C ASP A 256 -13.16 4.47 0.25
N PHE A 257 -13.49 5.38 1.17
CA PHE A 257 -14.85 5.66 1.62
C PHE A 257 -15.29 7.02 1.08
N TYR A 258 -16.13 6.99 0.08
CA TYR A 258 -16.81 8.16 -0.47
C TYR A 258 -18.14 8.40 0.23
N ALA A 259 -18.79 9.56 0.02
CA ALA A 259 -20.04 9.90 0.69
C ALA A 259 -21.18 8.89 0.43
N ALA A 260 -21.21 8.26 -0.73
CA ALA A 260 -22.26 7.30 -1.15
C ALA A 260 -21.69 5.98 -1.69
N ASP A 261 -20.38 5.76 -1.64
CA ASP A 261 -19.72 4.60 -2.25
C ASP A 261 -18.55 4.12 -1.42
N PHE A 262 -18.15 2.88 -1.64
CA PHE A 262 -17.01 2.23 -0.99
C PHE A 262 -16.25 1.41 -2.01
N ASP A 263 -14.95 1.68 -2.12
CA ASP A 263 -14.06 0.88 -2.95
C ASP A 263 -13.01 0.15 -2.11
N MET A 264 -12.64 -1.05 -2.51
CA MET A 264 -11.58 -1.83 -1.86
C MET A 264 -10.78 -2.64 -2.86
N VAL A 265 -9.46 -2.58 -2.72
CA VAL A 265 -8.52 -3.44 -3.42
C VAL A 265 -7.75 -4.29 -2.42
N ILE A 266 -7.77 -5.61 -2.64
CA ILE A 266 -6.97 -6.57 -1.85
C ILE A 266 -5.63 -6.75 -2.57
N ARG A 267 -4.51 -6.53 -1.86
CA ARG A 267 -3.17 -6.54 -2.43
C ARG A 267 -2.26 -7.57 -1.74
N PRO A 268 -2.27 -8.84 -2.20
CA PRO A 268 -1.19 -9.76 -1.87
C PRO A 268 0.15 -9.16 -2.30
N GLN A 269 1.14 -9.26 -1.42
CA GLN A 269 2.44 -8.67 -1.67
C GLN A 269 3.58 -9.46 -1.06
N MET A 270 4.78 -9.28 -1.62
CA MET A 270 6.02 -9.82 -1.09
C MET A 270 7.17 -8.85 -1.29
N ARG A 271 8.11 -8.83 -0.34
CA ARG A 271 9.37 -8.11 -0.45
C ARG A 271 10.52 -9.10 -0.35
N VAL A 272 11.48 -8.97 -1.25
CA VAL A 272 12.69 -9.81 -1.32
C VAL A 272 13.93 -8.92 -1.31
N SER A 273 14.84 -9.17 -0.41
CA SER A 273 16.17 -8.58 -0.40
C SER A 273 17.03 -9.27 -1.44
N VAL A 274 17.49 -8.52 -2.44
CA VAL A 274 18.38 -9.00 -3.51
C VAL A 274 19.85 -8.83 -3.10
N SER A 275 20.13 -7.75 -2.37
CA SER A 275 21.41 -7.48 -1.73
C SER A 275 21.19 -6.68 -0.44
N ASP A 276 22.26 -6.36 0.29
CA ASP A 276 22.17 -5.62 1.55
C ASP A 276 21.47 -4.26 1.42
N ASN A 277 21.56 -3.65 0.24
CA ASN A 277 21.04 -2.31 -0.03
C ASN A 277 19.98 -2.25 -1.15
N LEU A 278 19.56 -3.40 -1.67
CA LEU A 278 18.55 -3.46 -2.74
C LEU A 278 17.45 -4.46 -2.41
N LEU A 279 16.22 -3.97 -2.37
CA LEU A 279 15.03 -4.78 -2.16
C LEU A 279 14.10 -4.67 -3.37
N VAL A 280 13.35 -5.72 -3.59
CA VAL A 280 12.31 -5.79 -4.63
C VAL A 280 10.99 -6.10 -3.97
N GLY A 281 10.02 -5.20 -4.12
CA GLY A 281 8.63 -5.39 -3.75
C GLY A 281 7.79 -5.81 -4.95
N ILE A 282 6.91 -6.79 -4.76
CA ILE A 282 5.95 -7.23 -5.78
C ILE A 282 4.56 -7.19 -5.14
N VAL A 283 3.64 -6.51 -5.79
CA VAL A 283 2.26 -6.32 -5.33
C VAL A 283 1.30 -6.69 -6.46
N THR A 284 0.24 -7.39 -6.11
CA THR A 284 -0.87 -7.71 -7.01
C THR A 284 -2.13 -7.07 -6.46
N GLY A 285 -2.91 -6.36 -7.27
CA GLY A 285 -4.17 -5.74 -6.84
C GLY A 285 -5.39 -6.45 -7.39
N ILE A 286 -6.26 -6.90 -6.50
CA ILE A 286 -7.52 -7.59 -6.80
C ILE A 286 -8.66 -6.71 -6.30
N PRO A 287 -9.33 -5.91 -7.17
CA PRO A 287 -10.43 -5.07 -6.75
C PRO A 287 -11.64 -5.92 -6.36
N VAL A 288 -12.34 -5.49 -5.32
CA VAL A 288 -13.60 -6.12 -4.88
C VAL A 288 -14.71 -5.80 -5.86
N GLN A 289 -14.78 -4.56 -6.32
CA GLN A 289 -15.67 -4.11 -7.39
C GLN A 289 -14.89 -4.16 -8.72
N ARG A 290 -15.39 -4.91 -9.71
CA ARG A 290 -14.69 -5.18 -10.98
C ARG A 290 -15.35 -4.55 -12.19
N GLU A 291 -16.21 -3.59 -12.01
CA GLU A 291 -16.96 -2.96 -13.10
C GLU A 291 -16.04 -2.14 -14.01
N THR A 292 -15.08 -1.46 -13.41
CA THR A 292 -14.13 -0.60 -14.13
C THR A 292 -12.70 -1.15 -14.12
N GLN A 293 -12.20 -1.58 -12.98
CA GLN A 293 -10.87 -2.14 -12.78
C GLN A 293 -10.96 -3.66 -12.61
N ARG A 294 -10.14 -4.43 -13.34
CA ARG A 294 -10.13 -5.90 -13.29
C ARG A 294 -8.99 -6.45 -12.45
N PHE A 295 -7.80 -5.90 -12.62
CA PHE A 295 -6.58 -6.39 -11.99
C PHE A 295 -5.49 -5.33 -12.02
N SER A 296 -4.53 -5.39 -11.09
CA SER A 296 -3.33 -4.57 -11.16
C SER A 296 -2.10 -5.30 -10.65
N THR A 297 -0.93 -4.88 -11.11
CA THR A 297 0.38 -5.31 -10.60
C THR A 297 1.23 -4.10 -10.35
N PHE A 298 2.13 -4.21 -9.37
CA PHE A 298 3.09 -3.15 -9.06
C PHE A 298 4.40 -3.78 -8.58
N ILE A 299 5.51 -3.29 -9.08
CA ILE A 299 6.86 -3.67 -8.67
C ILE A 299 7.54 -2.42 -8.14
N ARG A 300 8.14 -2.50 -6.97
CA ARG A 300 8.94 -1.43 -6.35
C ARG A 300 10.37 -1.91 -6.18
N LEU A 301 11.33 -1.17 -6.71
CA LEU A 301 12.75 -1.30 -6.42
C LEU A 301 13.08 -0.29 -5.34
N ILE A 302 13.64 -0.79 -4.25
CA ILE A 302 13.96 -0.02 -3.05
C ILE A 302 15.48 -0.07 -2.89
N TYR A 303 16.14 1.08 -3.01
CA TYR A 303 17.59 1.20 -2.84
C TYR A 303 17.92 2.05 -1.63
N GLU A 304 18.53 1.44 -0.64
CA GLU A 304 19.03 2.08 0.58
C GLU A 304 20.54 2.26 0.47
N PRO A 305 21.05 3.49 0.27
CA PRO A 305 22.47 3.72 0.29
C PRO A 305 23.10 3.28 1.62
N LYS A 306 24.26 2.63 1.58
CA LYS A 306 24.97 2.28 2.82
C LYS A 306 25.41 3.56 3.51
N HIS A 307 24.92 3.78 4.73
CA HIS A 307 25.45 4.84 5.57
C HIS A 307 26.93 4.51 5.87
N LYS A 308 27.84 5.43 5.51
CA LYS A 308 29.18 5.40 6.02
C LYS A 308 29.09 5.82 7.50
N HIS A 309 29.25 4.84 8.38
CA HIS A 309 29.45 5.06 9.82
C HIS A 309 30.78 5.78 10.08
#